data_16adaa762b0a243d15bea1a0dcd22510
#
_entry.id   16adaa762b0a243d15bea1a0dcd22510
#
_cell.length_a   1.000
_cell.length_b   1.000
_cell.length_c   1.000
_cell.angle_alpha   90.00
_cell.angle_beta   90.00
_cell.angle_gamma   90.00
#
_symmetry.space_group_name_H-M   'P 1'
#
loop_
_entity.id
_entity.type
_entity.pdbx_description
1 polymer ?
#
loop_
_entity_poly.entity_id
_entity_poly.type
_entity_poly.pdbx_seq_one_letter_code
_entity_poly.pdbx_strand_id
1 'polypeptide(L)'
;VLRDRGGLWIGWTGTAKEDLDLKVLKTLLGPVSKDMGYRLIPILLNREEINNYYYGFSNEVIWPLFHDLQTICYFNPVYAQAYISVNRTFAKVVAAHTREEDFLWVHDYHLIPLARVLKESNEKRKCFFFLHITFPPRDILMKLPWREQLLRDLMEFEMIGFQSLRDRRNFVDCLRVFDPNTKVAGKGPVLENISAFGKSTKAAGLPISIDFRAFEELASKPETDDKVKDILSTRGNIKTILGVDRLDYTKG
;
A
#
# COMPACT_ATOMS: atom_id res chain seq x y z
N VAL A 1 -11.57 10.48 -4.18
CA VAL A 1 -10.70 11.16 -5.15
C VAL A 1 -10.97 10.66 -6.56
N LEU A 2 -10.88 9.36 -6.87
CA LEU A 2 -11.13 8.84 -8.22
C LEU A 2 -12.59 9.03 -8.65
N ARG A 3 -13.55 8.82 -7.75
CA ARG A 3 -14.99 8.93 -8.04
C ARG A 3 -15.36 10.28 -8.63
N ASP A 4 -14.73 11.35 -8.14
CA ASP A 4 -15.05 12.73 -8.52
C ASP A 4 -14.18 13.25 -9.68
N ARG A 5 -13.05 12.60 -9.96
CA ARG A 5 -12.07 13.05 -10.94
C ARG A 5 -11.92 12.13 -12.14
N GLY A 6 -12.53 10.95 -12.08
CA GLY A 6 -12.29 9.87 -13.03
C GLY A 6 -10.90 9.26 -12.84
N GLY A 7 -10.52 8.35 -13.75
CA GLY A 7 -9.21 7.73 -13.75
C GLY A 7 -9.27 6.21 -13.87
N LEU A 8 -8.17 5.55 -13.50
CA LEU A 8 -8.01 4.12 -13.54
C LEU A 8 -7.67 3.59 -12.15
N TRP A 9 -8.25 2.46 -11.79
CA TRP A 9 -7.79 1.62 -10.70
C TRP A 9 -7.23 0.32 -11.27
N ILE A 10 -5.94 0.10 -11.12
CA ILE A 10 -5.24 -1.09 -11.59
C ILE A 10 -4.92 -1.95 -10.38
N GLY A 11 -5.44 -3.18 -10.34
CA GLY A 11 -5.25 -4.03 -9.18
C GLY A 11 -5.56 -5.50 -9.44
N TRP A 12 -5.08 -6.35 -8.55
CA TRP A 12 -5.42 -7.76 -8.55
C TRP A 12 -6.87 -7.96 -8.10
N THR A 13 -7.57 -8.91 -8.73
CA THR A 13 -8.99 -9.19 -8.50
C THR A 13 -9.28 -9.89 -7.17
N GLY A 14 -8.25 -10.39 -6.47
CA GLY A 14 -8.43 -11.20 -5.26
C GLY A 14 -8.63 -12.69 -5.52
N THR A 15 -8.74 -13.09 -6.79
CA THR A 15 -9.00 -14.47 -7.21
C THR A 15 -7.90 -14.94 -8.16
N ALA A 16 -7.57 -16.23 -8.14
CA ALA A 16 -6.61 -16.81 -9.07
C ALA A 16 -7.17 -16.80 -10.50
N LYS A 17 -6.29 -16.58 -11.48
CA LYS A 17 -6.66 -16.55 -12.91
C LYS A 17 -7.36 -17.84 -13.35
N GLU A 18 -6.97 -18.96 -12.80
CA GLU A 18 -7.52 -20.29 -13.08
C GLU A 18 -8.97 -20.45 -12.62
N ASP A 19 -9.37 -19.66 -11.61
CA ASP A 19 -10.73 -19.70 -11.02
C ASP A 19 -11.65 -18.62 -11.60
N LEU A 20 -11.13 -17.77 -12.49
CA LEU A 20 -11.87 -16.65 -13.07
C LEU A 20 -12.55 -17.05 -14.39
N ASP A 21 -13.86 -16.87 -14.46
CA ASP A 21 -14.52 -16.77 -15.75
C ASP A 21 -14.30 -15.37 -16.36
N LEU A 22 -13.40 -15.30 -17.35
CA LEU A 22 -13.04 -14.04 -18.00
C LEU A 22 -14.21 -13.37 -18.73
N LYS A 23 -15.25 -14.13 -19.16
CA LYS A 23 -16.45 -13.56 -19.78
C LYS A 23 -17.30 -12.86 -18.72
N VAL A 24 -17.52 -13.54 -17.61
CA VAL A 24 -18.22 -12.96 -16.45
C VAL A 24 -17.49 -11.73 -15.93
N LEU A 25 -16.17 -11.81 -15.74
CA LEU A 25 -15.36 -10.67 -15.29
C LEU A 25 -15.54 -9.45 -16.21
N LYS A 26 -15.42 -9.62 -17.53
CA LYS A 26 -15.62 -8.53 -18.51
C LYS A 26 -17.02 -7.93 -18.44
N THR A 27 -18.04 -8.77 -18.25
CA THR A 27 -19.43 -8.30 -18.11
C THR A 27 -19.65 -7.49 -16.85
N LEU A 28 -18.99 -7.84 -15.75
CA LEU A 28 -19.12 -7.14 -14.47
C LEU A 28 -18.31 -5.84 -14.41
N LEU A 29 -17.14 -5.80 -15.02
CA LEU A 29 -16.24 -4.63 -14.92
C LEU A 29 -16.84 -3.35 -15.49
N GLY A 30 -17.64 -3.44 -16.56
CA GLY A 30 -18.28 -2.28 -17.17
C GLY A 30 -19.29 -1.57 -16.25
N PRO A 31 -20.33 -2.26 -15.76
CA PRO A 31 -21.28 -1.71 -14.80
C PRO A 31 -20.63 -1.23 -13.50
N VAL A 32 -19.73 -2.04 -12.92
CA VAL A 32 -19.01 -1.67 -11.67
C VAL A 32 -18.16 -0.42 -11.88
N SER A 33 -17.45 -0.31 -13.00
CA SER A 33 -16.66 0.90 -13.32
C SER A 33 -17.56 2.14 -13.44
N LYS A 34 -18.75 2.00 -14.03
CA LYS A 34 -19.73 3.10 -14.15
C LYS A 34 -20.24 3.55 -12.78
N ASP A 35 -20.58 2.61 -11.93
CA ASP A 35 -21.03 2.87 -10.56
C ASP A 35 -19.96 3.54 -9.70
N MET A 36 -18.70 3.10 -9.85
CA MET A 36 -17.56 3.66 -9.13
C MET A 36 -17.11 5.03 -9.64
N GLY A 37 -17.48 5.40 -10.87
CA GLY A 37 -17.05 6.64 -11.52
C GLY A 37 -15.61 6.63 -12.02
N TYR A 38 -14.96 5.45 -12.10
CA TYR A 38 -13.61 5.25 -12.65
C TYR A 38 -13.47 3.84 -13.24
N ARG A 39 -12.51 3.67 -14.14
CA ARG A 39 -12.29 2.38 -14.82
C ARG A 39 -11.48 1.42 -13.94
N LEU A 40 -11.92 0.17 -13.91
CA LEU A 40 -11.22 -0.93 -13.25
C LEU A 40 -10.42 -1.73 -14.28
N ILE A 41 -9.12 -1.90 -14.06
CA ILE A 41 -8.22 -2.69 -14.89
C ILE A 41 -7.69 -3.85 -14.04
N PRO A 42 -8.11 -5.08 -14.31
CA PRO A 42 -7.71 -6.22 -13.50
C PRO A 42 -6.29 -6.69 -13.83
N ILE A 43 -5.53 -7.01 -12.79
CA ILE A 43 -4.31 -7.80 -12.87
C ILE A 43 -4.70 -9.26 -12.62
N LEU A 44 -4.32 -10.14 -13.53
CA LEU A 44 -4.58 -11.57 -13.44
C LEU A 44 -3.31 -12.28 -12.96
N LEU A 45 -3.38 -12.85 -11.77
CA LEU A 45 -2.31 -13.64 -11.17
C LEU A 45 -2.72 -15.10 -11.10
N ASN A 46 -1.78 -16.00 -11.41
CA ASN A 46 -1.98 -17.43 -11.21
C ASN A 46 -1.78 -17.83 -9.74
N ARG A 47 -2.10 -19.08 -9.38
CA ARG A 47 -2.00 -19.58 -7.99
C ARG A 47 -0.57 -19.50 -7.44
N GLU A 48 0.42 -19.80 -8.26
CA GLU A 48 1.83 -19.76 -7.86
C GLU A 48 2.28 -18.32 -7.57
N GLU A 49 1.91 -17.37 -8.43
CA GLU A 49 2.17 -15.95 -8.21
C GLU A 49 1.50 -15.44 -6.94
N ILE A 50 0.23 -15.83 -6.69
CA ILE A 50 -0.48 -15.44 -5.47
C ILE A 50 0.22 -16.00 -4.24
N ASN A 51 0.58 -17.28 -4.25
CA ASN A 51 1.22 -17.93 -3.12
C ASN A 51 2.60 -17.31 -2.80
N ASN A 52 3.42 -17.07 -3.81
CA ASN A 52 4.79 -16.58 -3.58
C ASN A 52 4.88 -15.07 -3.41
N TYR A 53 4.04 -14.30 -4.11
CA TYR A 53 4.03 -12.84 -4.05
C TYR A 53 3.17 -12.31 -2.91
N TYR A 54 1.85 -12.67 -2.90
CA TYR A 54 0.90 -12.09 -1.96
C TYR A 54 1.02 -12.74 -0.58
N TYR A 55 0.83 -14.06 -0.49
CA TYR A 55 0.98 -14.74 0.79
C TYR A 55 2.45 -14.80 1.24
N GLY A 56 3.37 -15.10 0.32
CA GLY A 56 4.80 -15.21 0.61
C GLY A 56 5.45 -13.86 0.91
N PHE A 57 5.98 -13.18 -0.12
CA PHE A 57 6.81 -11.98 0.13
C PHE A 57 6.06 -10.86 0.85
N SER A 58 4.81 -10.61 0.46
CA SER A 58 4.04 -9.52 1.05
C SER A 58 3.63 -9.83 2.50
N ASN A 59 3.04 -11.00 2.77
CA ASN A 59 2.40 -11.27 4.05
C ASN A 59 3.21 -12.16 5.01
N GLU A 60 4.20 -12.92 4.53
CA GLU A 60 5.12 -13.68 5.40
C GLU A 60 6.49 -13.00 5.57
N VAL A 61 6.80 -11.97 4.78
CA VAL A 61 8.06 -11.23 4.92
C VAL A 61 7.83 -9.77 5.30
N ILE A 62 7.24 -8.96 4.41
CA ILE A 62 7.15 -7.50 4.63
C ILE A 62 6.16 -7.16 5.75
N TRP A 63 4.96 -7.73 5.72
CA TRP A 63 3.94 -7.44 6.72
C TRP A 63 4.41 -7.69 8.15
N PRO A 64 4.87 -8.89 8.54
CA PRO A 64 5.30 -9.13 9.91
C PRO A 64 6.56 -8.33 10.27
N LEU A 65 7.52 -8.19 9.36
CA LEU A 65 8.73 -7.42 9.64
C LEU A 65 8.41 -5.94 9.93
N PHE A 66 7.51 -5.34 9.16
CA PHE A 66 7.15 -3.93 9.33
C PHE A 66 6.30 -3.69 10.59
N HIS A 67 5.68 -4.75 11.14
CA HIS A 67 4.96 -4.73 12.41
C HIS A 67 5.79 -5.23 13.60
N ASP A 68 7.12 -5.31 13.47
CA ASP A 68 8.05 -5.75 14.52
C ASP A 68 7.85 -7.23 14.98
N LEU A 69 7.29 -8.05 14.10
CA LEU A 69 7.04 -9.48 14.34
C LEU A 69 8.05 -10.35 13.58
N GLN A 70 9.32 -9.99 13.70
CA GLN A 70 10.44 -10.60 12.95
C GLN A 70 10.61 -12.11 13.18
N THR A 71 10.13 -12.63 14.31
CA THR A 71 10.24 -14.06 14.66
C THR A 71 9.38 -14.98 13.82
N ILE A 72 8.36 -14.42 13.14
CA ILE A 72 7.47 -15.17 12.25
C ILE A 72 7.77 -14.90 10.76
N CYS A 73 8.80 -14.09 10.45
CA CYS A 73 9.20 -13.85 9.07
C CYS A 73 9.83 -15.09 8.44
N TYR A 74 9.40 -15.42 7.23
CA TYR A 74 9.97 -16.51 6.46
C TYR A 74 10.67 -15.99 5.19
N PHE A 75 11.99 -15.86 5.25
CA PHE A 75 12.82 -15.32 4.16
C PHE A 75 13.11 -16.38 3.11
N ASN A 76 12.31 -16.41 2.04
CA ASN A 76 12.49 -17.33 0.92
C ASN A 76 12.87 -16.55 -0.37
N PRO A 77 14.00 -16.89 -1.04
CA PRO A 77 14.39 -16.24 -2.29
C PRO A 77 13.36 -16.38 -3.42
N VAL A 78 12.59 -17.46 -3.44
CA VAL A 78 11.51 -17.65 -4.43
C VAL A 78 10.42 -16.58 -4.28
N TYR A 79 10.11 -16.21 -3.05
CA TYR A 79 9.16 -15.14 -2.75
C TYR A 79 9.63 -13.78 -3.29
N ALA A 80 10.93 -13.48 -3.11
CA ALA A 80 11.51 -12.24 -3.63
C ALA A 80 11.49 -12.19 -5.16
N GLN A 81 11.76 -13.31 -5.82
CA GLN A 81 11.70 -13.41 -7.28
C GLN A 81 10.26 -13.20 -7.79
N ALA A 82 9.28 -13.85 -7.17
CA ALA A 82 7.88 -13.68 -7.50
C ALA A 82 7.40 -12.24 -7.29
N TYR A 83 7.86 -11.58 -6.21
CA TYR A 83 7.56 -10.20 -5.92
C TYR A 83 8.00 -9.26 -7.05
N ILE A 84 9.21 -9.43 -7.57
CA ILE A 84 9.70 -8.65 -8.71
C ILE A 84 8.95 -9.02 -10.00
N SER A 85 8.69 -10.31 -10.23
CA SER A 85 7.97 -10.79 -11.43
C SER A 85 6.55 -10.22 -11.52
N VAL A 86 5.80 -10.23 -10.42
CA VAL A 86 4.45 -9.68 -10.38
C VAL A 86 4.48 -8.15 -10.56
N ASN A 87 5.45 -7.45 -9.98
CA ASN A 87 5.62 -6.02 -10.22
C ASN A 87 5.93 -5.70 -11.69
N ARG A 88 6.64 -6.57 -12.42
CA ARG A 88 6.80 -6.46 -13.88
C ARG A 88 5.48 -6.64 -14.63
N THR A 89 4.62 -7.54 -14.15
CA THR A 89 3.27 -7.69 -14.72
C THR A 89 2.43 -6.44 -14.50
N PHE A 90 2.46 -5.85 -13.30
CA PHE A 90 1.83 -4.56 -13.03
C PHE A 90 2.38 -3.46 -13.94
N ALA A 91 3.69 -3.35 -14.08
CA ALA A 91 4.32 -2.33 -14.93
C ALA A 91 3.87 -2.41 -16.39
N LYS A 92 3.77 -3.62 -16.96
CA LYS A 92 3.26 -3.83 -18.34
C LYS A 92 1.82 -3.36 -18.48
N VAL A 93 0.96 -3.66 -17.51
CA VAL A 93 -0.45 -3.24 -17.56
C VAL A 93 -0.57 -1.73 -17.37
N VAL A 94 0.20 -1.13 -16.46
CA VAL A 94 0.27 0.33 -16.29
C VAL A 94 0.69 0.98 -17.60
N ALA A 95 1.78 0.55 -18.22
CA ALA A 95 2.27 1.09 -19.49
C ALA A 95 1.24 1.01 -20.61
N ALA A 96 0.47 -0.08 -20.68
CA ALA A 96 -0.55 -0.29 -21.71
C ALA A 96 -1.82 0.56 -21.52
N HIS A 97 -2.10 1.06 -20.32
CA HIS A 97 -3.37 1.73 -19.99
C HIS A 97 -3.23 3.18 -19.56
N THR A 98 -2.00 3.67 -19.39
CA THR A 98 -1.70 5.04 -18.95
C THR A 98 -0.78 5.75 -19.93
N ARG A 99 -0.75 7.09 -19.88
CA ARG A 99 0.15 7.96 -20.65
C ARG A 99 1.32 8.40 -19.78
N GLU A 100 2.35 8.96 -20.38
CA GLU A 100 3.51 9.51 -19.64
C GLU A 100 3.13 10.66 -18.70
N GLU A 101 2.13 11.46 -19.07
CA GLU A 101 1.64 12.60 -18.31
C GLU A 101 0.72 12.22 -17.14
N ASP A 102 0.23 10.98 -17.11
CA ASP A 102 -0.67 10.52 -16.08
C ASP A 102 0.03 10.46 -14.71
N PHE A 103 -0.71 10.84 -13.68
CA PHE A 103 -0.28 10.75 -12.30
C PHE A 103 -0.48 9.32 -11.80
N LEU A 104 0.62 8.61 -11.55
CA LEU A 104 0.59 7.27 -10.98
C LEU A 104 0.70 7.34 -9.46
N TRP A 105 -0.37 6.96 -8.77
CA TRP A 105 -0.38 6.86 -7.33
C TRP A 105 -0.36 5.38 -6.89
N VAL A 106 0.81 4.94 -6.47
CA VAL A 106 1.10 3.56 -6.08
C VAL A 106 0.84 3.39 -4.59
N HIS A 107 0.08 2.35 -4.25
CA HIS A 107 -0.32 2.09 -2.88
C HIS A 107 0.30 0.82 -2.32
N ASP A 108 0.89 0.99 -1.15
CA ASP A 108 1.27 -0.02 -0.19
C ASP A 108 2.43 -0.95 -0.60
N TYR A 109 2.92 -1.69 0.38
CA TYR A 109 4.14 -2.50 0.36
C TYR A 109 4.18 -3.58 -0.73
N HIS A 110 3.06 -3.88 -1.34
CA HIS A 110 2.98 -4.85 -2.45
C HIS A 110 3.69 -4.36 -3.73
N LEU A 111 3.81 -3.06 -3.94
CA LEU A 111 4.23 -2.46 -5.20
C LEU A 111 5.48 -1.56 -5.08
N ILE A 112 6.31 -1.78 -4.05
CA ILE A 112 7.54 -0.99 -3.86
C ILE A 112 8.47 -1.00 -5.09
N PRO A 113 8.68 -2.13 -5.82
CA PRO A 113 9.55 -2.15 -7.00
C PRO A 113 8.97 -1.47 -8.24
N LEU A 114 7.68 -1.09 -8.25
CA LEU A 114 6.98 -0.72 -9.48
C LEU A 114 7.64 0.47 -10.21
N ALA A 115 8.05 1.52 -9.51
CA ALA A 115 8.67 2.69 -10.12
C ALA A 115 10.01 2.34 -10.80
N ARG A 116 10.85 1.51 -10.15
CA ARG A 116 12.09 1.01 -10.77
C ARG A 116 11.80 0.20 -12.02
N VAL A 117 10.87 -0.75 -11.93
CA VAL A 117 10.55 -1.65 -13.05
C VAL A 117 10.00 -0.89 -14.25
N LEU A 118 9.20 0.16 -14.04
CA LEU A 118 8.76 1.05 -15.12
C LEU A 118 9.96 1.76 -15.76
N LYS A 119 10.88 2.32 -14.99
CA LYS A 119 12.08 3.00 -15.50
C LYS A 119 13.02 2.06 -16.25
N GLU A 120 13.17 0.81 -15.82
CA GLU A 120 13.93 -0.23 -16.54
C GLU A 120 13.36 -0.50 -17.94
N SER A 121 12.06 -0.28 -18.13
CA SER A 121 11.36 -0.41 -19.41
C SER A 121 11.30 0.90 -20.22
N ASN A 122 12.14 1.91 -19.89
CA ASN A 122 12.16 3.26 -20.48
C ASN A 122 10.85 4.06 -20.30
N GLU A 123 10.04 3.71 -19.31
CA GLU A 123 8.81 4.41 -18.99
C GLU A 123 9.09 5.61 -18.06
N LYS A 124 8.85 6.83 -18.55
CA LYS A 124 9.18 8.08 -17.84
C LYS A 124 8.02 8.65 -17.01
N ARG A 125 7.16 7.79 -16.50
CA ARG A 125 5.99 8.20 -15.71
C ARG A 125 6.39 8.65 -14.31
N LYS A 126 5.76 9.73 -13.84
CA LYS A 126 5.93 10.19 -12.46
C LYS A 126 5.13 9.30 -11.52
N CYS A 127 5.83 8.59 -10.65
CA CYS A 127 5.25 7.68 -9.68
C CYS A 127 5.30 8.28 -8.28
N PHE A 128 4.17 8.25 -7.59
CA PHE A 128 4.02 8.65 -6.20
C PHE A 128 3.63 7.42 -5.38
N PHE A 129 4.22 7.25 -4.21
CA PHE A 129 4.01 6.07 -3.38
C PHE A 129 3.39 6.45 -2.04
N PHE A 130 2.49 5.62 -1.54
CA PHE A 130 1.97 5.75 -0.19
C PHE A 130 2.04 4.42 0.55
N LEU A 131 2.73 4.40 1.68
CA LEU A 131 2.82 3.25 2.57
C LEU A 131 1.70 3.32 3.62
N HIS A 132 0.80 2.32 3.61
CA HIS A 132 -0.33 2.26 4.52
C HIS A 132 -0.01 1.60 5.86
N ILE A 133 1.11 0.90 5.96
CA ILE A 133 1.60 0.28 7.19
C ILE A 133 2.75 1.09 7.78
N THR A 134 3.18 0.76 8.97
CA THR A 134 4.36 1.37 9.61
C THR A 134 5.62 1.11 8.80
N PHE A 135 6.56 2.06 8.81
CA PHE A 135 7.91 1.80 8.32
C PHE A 135 8.82 1.44 9.51
N PRO A 136 9.50 0.29 9.49
CA PRO A 136 10.22 -0.21 10.65
C PRO A 136 11.45 0.64 10.98
N PRO A 137 11.89 0.67 12.25
CA PRO A 137 13.15 1.27 12.63
C PRO A 137 14.32 0.49 12.01
N ARG A 138 15.48 1.15 11.96
CA ARG A 138 16.70 0.63 11.35
C ARG A 138 17.02 -0.81 11.78
N ASP A 139 17.02 -1.08 13.07
CA ASP A 139 17.46 -2.38 13.60
C ASP A 139 16.54 -3.55 13.17
N ILE A 140 15.29 -3.26 12.87
CA ILE A 140 14.33 -4.21 12.32
C ILE A 140 14.52 -4.37 10.82
N LEU A 141 14.61 -3.28 10.06
CA LEU A 141 14.79 -3.35 8.60
C LEU A 141 16.09 -4.10 8.24
N MET A 142 17.16 -3.94 9.04
CA MET A 142 18.45 -4.62 8.80
C MET A 142 18.35 -6.14 8.80
N LYS A 143 17.27 -6.73 9.31
CA LYS A 143 17.04 -8.18 9.26
C LYS A 143 16.52 -8.66 7.90
N LEU A 144 15.99 -7.77 7.08
CA LEU A 144 15.52 -8.11 5.73
C LEU A 144 16.73 -8.39 4.80
N PRO A 145 16.84 -9.55 4.17
CA PRO A 145 17.93 -9.82 3.22
C PRO A 145 17.99 -8.80 2.08
N TRP A 146 16.85 -8.39 1.56
CA TRP A 146 16.69 -7.46 0.42
C TRP A 146 16.53 -5.98 0.83
N ARG A 147 16.92 -5.61 2.03
CA ARG A 147 16.75 -4.27 2.63
C ARG A 147 17.31 -3.13 1.79
N GLU A 148 18.52 -3.30 1.24
CA GLU A 148 19.13 -2.26 0.42
C GLU A 148 18.37 -2.07 -0.90
N GLN A 149 17.99 -3.18 -1.56
CA GLN A 149 17.22 -3.09 -2.80
C GLN A 149 15.86 -2.43 -2.56
N LEU A 150 15.17 -2.78 -1.47
CA LEU A 150 13.90 -2.16 -1.09
C LEU A 150 14.04 -0.64 -0.89
N LEU A 151 15.11 -0.19 -0.22
CA LEU A 151 15.37 1.25 -0.04
C LEU A 151 15.69 1.93 -1.38
N ARG A 152 16.46 1.30 -2.24
CA ARG A 152 16.74 1.81 -3.60
C ARG A 152 15.48 1.90 -4.44
N ASP A 153 14.59 0.92 -4.35
CA ASP A 153 13.30 0.91 -5.06
C ASP A 153 12.40 2.06 -4.60
N LEU A 154 12.34 2.33 -3.30
CA LEU A 154 11.61 3.47 -2.76
C LEU A 154 12.18 4.82 -3.25
N MET A 155 13.48 4.94 -3.42
CA MET A 155 14.11 6.16 -3.96
C MET A 155 13.82 6.40 -5.45
N GLU A 156 13.15 5.47 -6.13
CA GLU A 156 12.70 5.68 -7.52
C GLU A 156 11.40 6.49 -7.63
N PHE A 157 10.65 6.64 -6.55
CA PHE A 157 9.43 7.44 -6.55
C PHE A 157 9.74 8.94 -6.45
N GLU A 158 8.93 9.77 -7.10
CA GLU A 158 9.02 11.24 -7.01
C GLU A 158 8.66 11.74 -5.60
N MET A 159 7.76 11.02 -4.94
CA MET A 159 7.35 11.31 -3.58
C MET A 159 6.87 10.05 -2.87
N ILE A 160 7.16 9.97 -1.57
CA ILE A 160 6.73 8.91 -0.67
C ILE A 160 5.91 9.53 0.47
N GLY A 161 4.68 9.05 0.62
CA GLY A 161 3.83 9.35 1.77
C GLY A 161 3.91 8.23 2.81
N PHE A 162 4.03 8.60 4.06
CA PHE A 162 3.97 7.72 5.23
C PHE A 162 2.81 8.12 6.13
N GLN A 163 2.30 7.18 6.95
CA GLN A 163 1.24 7.46 7.91
C GLN A 163 1.69 8.44 9.00
N SER A 164 2.95 8.38 9.40
CA SER A 164 3.47 9.20 10.48
C SER A 164 4.83 9.83 10.18
N LEU A 165 5.15 10.89 10.91
CA LEU A 165 6.49 11.49 10.88
C LEU A 165 7.57 10.54 11.43
N ARG A 166 7.19 9.59 12.29
CA ARG A 166 8.07 8.55 12.80
C ARG A 166 8.50 7.62 11.68
N ASP A 167 7.55 7.15 10.85
CA ASP A 167 7.84 6.27 9.72
C ASP A 167 8.79 6.94 8.71
N ARG A 168 8.54 8.21 8.40
CA ARG A 168 9.44 9.01 7.55
C ARG A 168 10.85 9.09 8.15
N ARG A 169 10.99 9.35 9.45
CA ARG A 169 12.31 9.38 10.12
C ARG A 169 13.01 8.03 10.07
N ASN A 170 12.28 6.96 10.34
CA ASN A 170 12.80 5.59 10.24
C ASN A 170 13.34 5.31 8.84
N PHE A 171 12.62 5.72 7.80
CA PHE A 171 13.07 5.58 6.41
C PHE A 171 14.40 6.30 6.16
N VAL A 172 14.52 7.56 6.58
CA VAL A 172 15.75 8.34 6.44
C VAL A 172 16.91 7.69 7.20
N ASP A 173 16.67 7.23 8.42
CA ASP A 173 17.71 6.58 9.24
C ASP A 173 18.18 5.25 8.61
N CYS A 174 17.27 4.52 7.96
CA CYS A 174 17.65 3.34 7.18
C CYS A 174 18.49 3.69 5.94
N LEU A 175 18.16 4.77 5.22
CA LEU A 175 18.96 5.21 4.07
C LEU A 175 20.40 5.54 4.47
N ARG A 176 20.60 6.21 5.60
CA ARG A 176 21.92 6.61 6.09
C ARG A 176 22.85 5.44 6.41
N VAL A 177 22.32 4.25 6.63
CA VAL A 177 23.12 3.03 6.84
C VAL A 177 23.86 2.63 5.55
N PHE A 178 23.20 2.76 4.40
CA PHE A 178 23.74 2.31 3.10
C PHE A 178 24.34 3.46 2.29
N ASP A 179 23.89 4.67 2.54
CA ASP A 179 24.45 5.87 1.93
C ASP A 179 24.72 6.94 3.00
N PRO A 180 25.96 6.98 3.57
CA PRO A 180 26.35 8.00 4.54
C PRO A 180 26.23 9.44 4.03
N ASN A 181 26.17 9.64 2.69
CA ASN A 181 25.99 10.94 2.07
C ASN A 181 24.50 11.34 1.95
N THR A 182 23.59 10.59 2.55
CA THR A 182 22.16 10.92 2.56
C THR A 182 21.94 12.33 3.08
N LYS A 183 21.35 13.18 2.25
CA LYS A 183 21.00 14.57 2.60
C LYS A 183 19.50 14.69 2.76
N VAL A 184 19.11 15.48 3.75
CA VAL A 184 17.71 15.84 4.01
C VAL A 184 17.63 17.35 4.01
N ALA A 185 16.79 17.92 3.16
CA ALA A 185 16.58 19.35 3.04
C ALA A 185 15.08 19.67 3.08
N GLY A 186 14.71 20.67 3.84
CA GLY A 186 13.33 21.16 4.00
C GLY A 186 13.17 21.88 5.34
N LYS A 187 12.25 22.83 5.38
CA LYS A 187 12.00 23.63 6.59
C LYS A 187 10.69 23.26 7.29
N GLY A 188 10.01 22.22 6.86
CA GLY A 188 8.70 21.87 7.41
C GLY A 188 8.67 20.48 8.05
N PRO A 189 7.84 20.29 9.07
CA PRO A 189 7.69 18.98 9.72
C PRO A 189 7.05 17.93 8.81
N VAL A 190 6.35 18.35 7.75
CA VAL A 190 5.53 17.48 6.94
C VAL A 190 6.28 16.93 5.74
N LEU A 191 6.99 17.77 4.96
CA LEU A 191 7.62 17.41 3.70
C LEU A 191 9.13 17.70 3.72
N GLU A 192 9.93 16.72 3.35
CA GLU A 192 11.39 16.84 3.20
C GLU A 192 11.83 16.34 1.83
N ASN A 193 12.87 16.98 1.26
CA ASN A 193 13.57 16.46 0.10
C ASN A 193 14.72 15.57 0.59
N ILE A 194 14.78 14.35 0.10
CA ILE A 194 15.78 13.36 0.48
C ILE A 194 16.62 13.03 -0.74
N SER A 195 17.95 13.08 -0.59
CA SER A 195 18.89 12.65 -1.61
C SER A 195 19.72 11.50 -1.09
N ALA A 196 19.67 10.36 -1.73
CA ALA A 196 20.43 9.15 -1.43
C ALA A 196 20.64 8.31 -2.69
N PHE A 197 21.70 7.51 -2.75
CA PHE A 197 22.03 6.64 -3.89
C PHE A 197 22.10 7.38 -5.24
N GLY A 198 22.49 8.67 -5.24
CA GLY A 198 22.50 9.52 -6.43
C GLY A 198 21.12 9.92 -6.96
N LYS A 199 20.06 9.71 -6.18
CA LYS A 199 18.66 10.03 -6.51
C LYS A 199 18.07 11.00 -5.52
N SER A 200 16.94 11.60 -5.89
CA SER A 200 16.21 12.51 -5.02
C SER A 200 14.71 12.16 -5.03
N THR A 201 14.12 12.16 -3.87
CA THR A 201 12.67 11.97 -3.64
C THR A 201 12.17 12.96 -2.61
N LYS A 202 10.86 13.18 -2.58
CA LYS A 202 10.20 13.89 -1.48
C LYS A 202 9.59 12.88 -0.52
N ALA A 203 9.72 13.10 0.78
CA ALA A 203 9.10 12.25 1.79
C ALA A 203 8.23 13.05 2.74
N ALA A 204 7.01 12.59 2.99
CA ALA A 204 6.03 13.29 3.81
C ALA A 204 5.35 12.37 4.83
N GLY A 205 5.02 12.91 6.01
CA GLY A 205 4.06 12.32 6.92
C GLY A 205 2.65 12.81 6.57
N LEU A 206 1.80 11.93 6.07
CA LEU A 206 0.46 12.23 5.55
C LEU A 206 -0.55 11.26 6.19
N PRO A 207 -0.94 11.45 7.46
CA PRO A 207 -1.84 10.51 8.13
C PRO A 207 -3.19 10.44 7.42
N ILE A 208 -3.65 9.22 7.15
CA ILE A 208 -5.02 9.00 6.67
C ILE A 208 -5.97 9.28 7.82
N SER A 209 -7.01 10.02 7.52
CA SER A 209 -8.09 10.35 8.45
C SER A 209 -9.40 9.69 8.02
N ILE A 210 -10.46 9.91 8.81
CA ILE A 210 -11.83 9.51 8.49
C ILE A 210 -12.62 10.73 8.03
N ASP A 211 -13.70 10.48 7.28
CA ASP A 211 -14.73 11.50 7.03
C ASP A 211 -15.61 11.65 8.28
N PHE A 212 -15.19 12.54 9.17
CA PHE A 212 -15.89 12.78 10.45
C PHE A 212 -17.36 13.13 10.24
N ARG A 213 -17.66 13.95 9.22
CA ARG A 213 -19.05 14.39 8.96
C ARG A 213 -19.95 13.23 8.55
N ALA A 214 -19.47 12.35 7.68
CA ALA A 214 -20.20 11.15 7.29
C ALA A 214 -20.50 10.23 8.49
N PHE A 215 -19.56 10.10 9.41
CA PHE A 215 -19.77 9.32 10.65
C PHE A 215 -20.76 10.02 11.60
N GLU A 216 -20.67 11.34 11.76
CA GLU A 216 -21.58 12.14 12.58
C GLU A 216 -23.03 12.06 12.05
N GLU A 217 -23.21 12.18 10.73
CA GLU A 217 -24.51 12.04 10.06
C GLU A 217 -25.10 10.62 10.26
N LEU A 218 -24.25 9.58 10.14
CA LEU A 218 -24.68 8.20 10.38
C LEU A 218 -25.06 7.97 11.84
N ALA A 219 -24.30 8.52 12.79
CA ALA A 219 -24.58 8.43 14.22
C ALA A 219 -25.89 9.13 14.61
N SER A 220 -26.26 10.20 13.90
CA SER A 220 -27.47 11.00 14.17
C SER A 220 -28.76 10.42 13.57
N LYS A 221 -28.69 9.27 12.88
CA LYS A 221 -29.88 8.66 12.27
C LYS A 221 -30.77 7.96 13.29
N PRO A 222 -32.10 8.06 13.18
CA PRO A 222 -33.04 7.35 14.07
C PRO A 222 -32.79 5.85 14.14
N GLU A 223 -32.44 5.22 13.00
CA GLU A 223 -32.15 3.78 12.94
C GLU A 223 -30.91 3.39 13.77
N THR A 224 -29.97 4.34 13.94
CA THR A 224 -28.79 4.13 14.80
C THR A 224 -29.18 4.19 16.27
N ASP A 225 -30.02 5.15 16.66
CA ASP A 225 -30.56 5.28 18.01
C ASP A 225 -31.36 4.03 18.43
N ASP A 226 -32.18 3.49 17.54
CA ASP A 226 -32.95 2.28 17.80
C ASP A 226 -32.04 1.06 18.01
N LYS A 227 -31.01 0.89 17.20
CA LYS A 227 -30.00 -0.16 17.42
C LYS A 227 -29.24 0.00 18.73
N VAL A 228 -28.89 1.24 19.12
CA VAL A 228 -28.26 1.52 20.41
C VAL A 228 -29.17 1.15 21.55
N LYS A 229 -30.46 1.49 21.51
CA LYS A 229 -31.46 1.10 22.53
C LYS A 229 -31.57 -0.41 22.65
N ASP A 230 -31.65 -1.14 21.53
CA ASP A 230 -31.71 -2.60 21.52
C ASP A 230 -30.48 -3.22 22.21
N ILE A 231 -29.29 -2.73 21.85
CA ILE A 231 -28.04 -3.20 22.47
C ILE A 231 -28.01 -2.91 23.97
N LEU A 232 -28.43 -1.73 24.38
CA LEU A 232 -28.43 -1.31 25.79
C LEU A 232 -29.50 -2.08 26.61
N SER A 233 -30.66 -2.38 26.01
CA SER A 233 -31.73 -3.12 26.67
C SER A 233 -31.33 -4.54 27.14
N THR A 234 -30.40 -5.17 26.42
CA THR A 234 -29.89 -6.52 26.72
C THR A 234 -28.75 -6.55 27.74
N ARG A 235 -28.18 -5.39 28.10
CA ARG A 235 -26.92 -5.30 28.87
C ARG A 235 -27.07 -4.75 30.29
N GLY A 236 -28.20 -4.16 30.63
CA GLY A 236 -28.39 -3.52 31.94
C GLY A 236 -27.38 -2.38 32.19
N ASN A 237 -26.85 -2.29 33.42
CA ASN A 237 -25.92 -1.22 33.84
C ASN A 237 -24.42 -1.51 33.53
N ILE A 238 -24.13 -2.42 32.61
CA ILE A 238 -22.74 -2.77 32.27
C ILE A 238 -22.14 -1.69 31.33
N LYS A 239 -20.96 -1.19 31.69
CA LYS A 239 -20.21 -0.29 30.80
C LYS A 239 -19.73 -1.07 29.59
N THR A 240 -19.94 -0.52 28.39
CA THR A 240 -19.53 -1.14 27.13
C THR A 240 -18.29 -0.45 26.59
N ILE A 241 -17.28 -1.25 26.28
CA ILE A 241 -16.12 -0.82 25.51
C ILE A 241 -16.18 -1.57 24.18
N LEU A 242 -16.20 -0.82 23.07
CA LEU A 242 -16.27 -1.38 21.73
C LEU A 242 -14.89 -1.35 21.08
N GLY A 243 -14.42 -2.51 20.60
CA GLY A 243 -13.27 -2.65 19.71
C GLY A 243 -13.71 -3.33 18.43
N VAL A 244 -13.45 -2.69 17.29
CA VAL A 244 -13.79 -3.26 15.96
C VAL A 244 -12.53 -3.18 15.09
N ASP A 245 -12.05 -4.35 14.66
CA ASP A 245 -10.92 -4.44 13.73
C ASP A 245 -11.04 -5.71 12.87
N ARG A 246 -10.17 -5.84 11.88
CA ARG A 246 -10.03 -7.09 11.12
C ARG A 246 -9.44 -8.17 12.03
N LEU A 247 -9.79 -9.43 11.77
CA LEU A 247 -9.11 -10.56 12.39
C LEU A 247 -7.70 -10.67 11.79
N ASP A 248 -6.72 -10.18 12.53
CA ASP A 248 -5.31 -10.13 12.12
C ASP A 248 -4.42 -10.22 13.36
N TYR A 249 -3.36 -11.03 13.29
CA TYR A 249 -2.45 -11.24 14.42
C TYR A 249 -1.68 -9.98 14.87
N THR A 250 -1.70 -8.92 14.09
CA THR A 250 -1.13 -7.61 14.46
C THR A 250 -2.08 -6.77 15.33
N LYS A 251 -3.31 -7.23 15.56
CA LYS A 251 -4.35 -6.49 16.29
C LYS A 251 -4.55 -6.95 17.74
N GLY A 252 -3.85 -7.99 18.17
CA GLY A 252 -3.87 -8.54 19.53
C GLY A 252 -4.70 -9.79 19.69
#